data_67ed86022078c529ec0bf063e154db2f
#
_entry.id   67ed86022078c529ec0bf063e154db2f
#
_cell.length_a   1.000
_cell.length_b   1.000
_cell.length_c   1.000
_cell.angle_alpha   90.00
_cell.angle_beta   90.00
_cell.angle_gamma   90.00
#
_symmetry.space_group_name_H-M   'P 1'
#
loop_
_entity.id
_entity.type
_entity.pdbx_description
1 polymer ?
#
loop_
_entity_poly.entity_id
_entity_poly.type
_entity_poly.pdbx_seq_one_letter_code
_entity_poly.pdbx_strand_id
1 'polypeptide(L)'
;MDEMKQLQRKHRIEDEHFLFERHGTPLQLVVLNQGDEPIEDASLTVTLPRHDAFYIADRLPGKLINGELVARGSAELADYPAVNVKDDLVDISCTLGDVPPHEPINVFSTPVRICVGSMLKGRKVGIRYSLFGRNLRKPAKGELRLLF
;
A
#
# COMPACT_ATOMS: atom_id res chain seq x y z
N MET A 1 -18.37 -28.48 -1.39
CA MET A 1 -18.03 -27.22 -1.96
C MET A 1 -18.04 -27.29 -3.48
N ASP A 2 -18.59 -26.32 -4.05
CA ASP A 2 -18.80 -26.20 -5.46
C ASP A 2 -17.47 -26.06 -6.22
N GLU A 3 -17.25 -26.89 -7.23
CA GLU A 3 -16.06 -26.84 -8.10
C GLU A 3 -15.91 -25.49 -8.77
N MET A 4 -17.01 -24.83 -9.11
CA MET A 4 -17.02 -23.51 -9.72
C MET A 4 -16.42 -22.45 -8.79
N LYS A 5 -16.71 -22.50 -7.48
CA LYS A 5 -16.12 -21.57 -6.51
C LYS A 5 -14.61 -21.77 -6.37
N GLN A 6 -14.15 -23.02 -6.40
CA GLN A 6 -12.72 -23.33 -6.35
C GLN A 6 -12.01 -22.82 -7.59
N LEU A 7 -12.60 -22.97 -8.76
CA LEU A 7 -12.06 -22.51 -10.02
C LEU A 7 -11.97 -20.97 -10.07
N GLN A 8 -13.03 -20.29 -9.63
CA GLN A 8 -13.04 -18.82 -9.54
C GLN A 8 -11.98 -18.30 -8.60
N ARG A 9 -11.78 -18.96 -7.46
CA ARG A 9 -10.76 -18.60 -6.49
C ARG A 9 -9.34 -18.75 -7.08
N LYS A 10 -9.09 -19.83 -7.82
CA LYS A 10 -7.83 -20.09 -8.48
C LYS A 10 -7.53 -19.01 -9.52
N HIS A 11 -8.48 -18.66 -10.36
CA HIS A 11 -8.33 -17.61 -11.37
C HIS A 11 -8.05 -16.24 -10.74
N ARG A 12 -8.72 -15.93 -9.64
CA ARG A 12 -8.50 -14.68 -8.92
C ARG A 12 -7.06 -14.56 -8.40
N ILE A 13 -6.51 -15.64 -7.83
CA ILE A 13 -5.14 -15.67 -7.33
C ILE A 13 -4.15 -15.49 -8.49
N GLU A 14 -4.39 -16.16 -9.61
CA GLU A 14 -3.55 -16.05 -10.82
C GLU A 14 -3.58 -14.63 -11.38
N ASP A 15 -4.75 -14.02 -11.48
CA ASP A 15 -4.92 -12.66 -12.00
C ASP A 15 -4.22 -11.63 -11.11
N GLU A 16 -4.37 -11.73 -9.80
CA GLU A 16 -3.72 -10.84 -8.83
C GLU A 16 -2.20 -10.98 -8.90
N HIS A 17 -1.68 -12.20 -8.97
CA HIS A 17 -0.25 -12.45 -9.10
C HIS A 17 0.32 -11.85 -10.39
N PHE A 18 -0.35 -12.10 -11.51
CA PHE A 18 0.06 -11.57 -12.80
C PHE A 18 0.09 -10.05 -12.79
N LEU A 19 -0.97 -9.42 -12.28
CA LEU A 19 -1.10 -7.97 -12.28
C LEU A 19 -0.10 -7.30 -11.34
N PHE A 20 0.04 -7.77 -10.12
CA PHE A 20 0.78 -7.07 -9.08
C PHE A 20 2.19 -7.58 -8.83
N GLU A 21 2.46 -8.87 -9.00
CA GLU A 21 3.80 -9.41 -8.79
C GLU A 21 4.65 -9.39 -10.05
N ARG A 22 4.06 -9.64 -11.22
CA ARG A 22 4.79 -9.65 -12.49
C ARG A 22 4.86 -8.28 -13.16
N HIS A 23 3.78 -7.51 -13.11
CA HIS A 23 3.66 -6.21 -13.77
C HIS A 23 3.52 -5.05 -12.81
N GLY A 24 3.39 -5.33 -11.52
CA GLY A 24 3.26 -4.32 -10.49
C GLY A 24 4.61 -3.77 -10.03
N THR A 25 4.53 -2.62 -9.37
CA THR A 25 5.67 -1.96 -8.73
C THR A 25 5.37 -1.82 -7.24
N PRO A 26 6.33 -2.12 -6.35
CA PRO A 26 6.14 -1.84 -4.94
C PRO A 26 6.21 -0.35 -4.67
N LEU A 27 5.27 0.14 -3.87
CA LEU A 27 5.28 1.51 -3.36
C LEU A 27 5.75 1.50 -1.91
N GLN A 28 6.82 2.23 -1.64
CA GLN A 28 7.32 2.45 -0.29
C GLN A 28 7.41 3.94 -0.01
N LEU A 29 7.10 4.33 1.21
CA LEU A 29 7.26 5.69 1.70
C LEU A 29 8.22 5.70 2.88
N VAL A 30 8.90 6.81 3.06
CA VAL A 30 9.81 7.02 4.18
C VAL A 30 9.35 8.25 4.95
N VAL A 31 9.30 8.14 6.27
CA VAL A 31 9.03 9.26 7.17
C VAL A 31 10.32 9.67 7.85
N LEU A 32 10.60 10.96 7.84
CA LEU A 32 11.72 11.57 8.56
C LEU A 32 11.16 12.65 9.50
N ASN A 33 11.33 12.43 10.80
CA ASN A 33 11.00 13.43 11.80
C ASN A 33 12.16 14.42 11.92
N GLN A 34 11.96 15.63 11.47
CA GLN A 34 12.99 16.69 11.52
C GLN A 34 12.98 17.48 12.83
N GLY A 35 12.04 17.23 13.72
CA GLY A 35 11.97 17.83 15.04
C GLY A 35 12.99 17.20 16.00
N ASP A 36 13.04 17.72 17.22
CA ASP A 36 13.97 17.27 18.25
C ASP A 36 13.35 16.23 19.19
N GLU A 37 12.03 16.04 19.14
CA GLU A 37 11.29 15.09 19.96
C GLU A 37 10.66 13.99 19.11
N PRO A 38 10.50 12.78 19.68
CA PRO A 38 9.83 11.71 18.95
C PRO A 38 8.34 12.03 18.75
N ILE A 39 7.77 11.50 17.66
CA ILE A 39 6.32 11.49 17.46
C ILE A 39 5.80 10.20 18.07
N GLU A 40 4.91 10.33 19.06
CA GLU A 40 4.41 9.19 19.83
C GLU A 40 3.17 8.57 19.18
N ASP A 41 3.10 7.24 19.16
CA ASP A 41 1.97 6.49 18.62
C ASP A 41 1.53 7.01 17.24
N ALA A 42 2.47 7.16 16.35
CA ALA A 42 2.21 7.73 15.03
C ALA A 42 1.41 6.77 14.14
N SER A 43 0.53 7.33 13.36
CA SER A 43 -0.18 6.63 12.29
C SER A 43 -0.23 7.50 11.04
N LEU A 44 -0.21 6.87 9.89
CA LEU A 44 -0.21 7.56 8.61
C LEU A 44 -1.38 7.07 7.76
N THR A 45 -2.10 8.00 7.17
CA THR A 45 -3.10 7.72 6.15
C THR A 45 -2.67 8.41 4.86
N VAL A 46 -2.64 7.65 3.79
CA VAL A 46 -2.29 8.12 2.44
C VAL A 46 -3.52 7.95 1.56
N THR A 47 -3.90 9.00 0.86
CA THR A 47 -5.06 9.02 -0.03
C THR A 47 -4.60 9.22 -1.47
N LEU A 48 -4.97 8.29 -2.34
CA LEU A 48 -4.66 8.31 -3.76
C LEU A 48 -5.96 8.41 -4.57
N PRO A 49 -5.93 9.06 -5.75
CA PRO A 49 -7.08 9.04 -6.63
C PRO A 49 -7.28 7.64 -7.22
N ARG A 50 -8.53 7.23 -7.35
CA ARG A 50 -8.86 6.01 -8.09
C ARG A 50 -8.94 6.34 -9.56
N HIS A 51 -8.21 5.60 -10.37
CA HIS A 51 -8.13 5.80 -11.81
C HIS A 51 -8.15 4.46 -12.55
N ASP A 52 -8.77 4.41 -13.73
CA ASP A 52 -8.90 3.17 -14.50
C ASP A 52 -7.57 2.57 -14.94
N ALA A 53 -6.53 3.39 -15.07
CA ALA A 53 -5.19 2.94 -15.43
C ALA A 53 -4.26 2.75 -14.21
N PHE A 54 -4.80 2.82 -13.00
CA PHE A 54 -4.01 2.77 -11.77
C PHE A 54 -4.67 1.81 -10.79
N TYR A 55 -4.04 0.68 -10.54
CA TYR A 55 -4.56 -0.38 -9.67
C TYR A 55 -3.70 -0.52 -8.43
N ILE A 56 -4.35 -0.59 -7.28
CA ILE A 56 -3.70 -0.81 -5.99
C ILE A 56 -4.22 -2.12 -5.42
N ALA A 57 -3.31 -3.02 -5.06
CA ALA A 57 -3.70 -4.27 -4.44
C ALA A 57 -4.22 -4.02 -3.04
N ASP A 58 -5.44 -4.44 -2.75
CA ASP A 58 -6.04 -4.35 -1.42
C ASP A 58 -5.51 -5.40 -0.45
N ARG A 59 -4.75 -6.36 -0.96
CA ARG A 59 -4.07 -7.41 -0.20
C ARG A 59 -2.86 -7.91 -0.99
N LEU A 60 -1.95 -8.59 -0.32
CA LEU A 60 -0.82 -9.22 -1.00
C LEU A 60 -1.28 -10.28 -2.00
N PRO A 61 -0.78 -10.23 -3.25
CA PRO A 61 -1.07 -11.28 -4.22
C PRO A 61 -0.43 -12.61 -3.81
N GLY A 62 -0.93 -13.71 -4.41
CA GLY A 62 -0.35 -15.03 -4.23
C GLY A 62 1.11 -15.09 -4.65
N LYS A 63 1.85 -16.03 -4.09
CA LYS A 63 3.27 -16.24 -4.39
C LYS A 63 3.51 -17.62 -5.02
N LEU A 64 4.61 -17.74 -5.74
CA LEU A 64 5.03 -19.03 -6.32
C LEU A 64 5.86 -19.81 -5.30
N ILE A 65 5.45 -21.06 -5.06
CA ILE A 65 6.19 -22.01 -4.24
C ILE A 65 6.34 -23.31 -5.06
N ASN A 66 7.58 -23.70 -5.36
CA ASN A 66 7.87 -24.89 -6.16
C ASN A 66 7.12 -24.93 -7.50
N GLY A 67 6.95 -23.77 -8.14
CA GLY A 67 6.23 -23.66 -9.41
C GLY A 67 4.72 -23.60 -9.29
N GLU A 68 4.17 -23.70 -8.09
CA GLU A 68 2.73 -23.57 -7.85
C GLU A 68 2.40 -22.21 -7.24
N LEU A 69 1.32 -21.63 -7.72
CA LEU A 69 0.80 -20.35 -7.21
C LEU A 69 -0.06 -20.61 -5.98
N VAL A 70 0.35 -20.06 -4.83
CA VAL A 70 -0.29 -20.28 -3.54
C VAL A 70 -0.68 -18.94 -2.93
N ALA A 71 -1.86 -18.89 -2.30
CA ALA A 71 -2.26 -17.74 -1.51
C ALA A 71 -1.33 -17.57 -0.30
N ARG A 72 -1.05 -16.32 0.08
CA ARG A 72 -0.20 -16.02 1.24
C ARG A 72 -0.92 -16.37 2.53
N GLY A 73 -0.13 -16.73 3.55
CA GLY A 73 -0.64 -17.01 4.88
C GLY A 73 -1.17 -15.76 5.60
N SER A 74 -1.95 -15.97 6.66
CA SER A 74 -2.56 -14.88 7.43
C SER A 74 -1.53 -13.92 8.04
N ALA A 75 -0.38 -14.42 8.48
CA ALA A 75 0.68 -13.59 9.05
C ALA A 75 1.28 -12.63 8.00
N GLU A 76 1.51 -13.12 6.78
CA GLU A 76 2.01 -12.28 5.67
C GLU A 76 0.98 -11.25 5.25
N LEU A 77 -0.30 -11.62 5.20
CA LEU A 77 -1.39 -10.72 4.85
C LEU A 77 -1.59 -9.62 5.91
N ALA A 78 -1.35 -9.93 7.18
CA ALA A 78 -1.47 -8.97 8.28
C ALA A 78 -0.40 -7.88 8.23
N ASP A 79 0.78 -8.14 7.66
CA ASP A 79 1.84 -7.16 7.49
C ASP A 79 1.58 -6.17 6.34
N TYR A 80 0.62 -6.48 5.47
CA TYR A 80 0.24 -5.60 4.39
C TYR A 80 -0.59 -4.43 4.92
N PRO A 81 -0.35 -3.19 4.48
CA PRO A 81 -1.12 -2.04 4.95
C PRO A 81 -2.62 -2.18 4.70
N ALA A 82 -3.43 -1.53 5.52
CA ALA A 82 -4.87 -1.52 5.33
C ALA A 82 -5.22 -0.63 4.13
N VAL A 83 -5.68 -1.24 3.05
CA VAL A 83 -6.08 -0.56 1.81
C VAL A 83 -7.60 -0.58 1.71
N ASN A 84 -8.20 0.60 1.68
CA ASN A 84 -9.65 0.77 1.57
C ASN A 84 -9.99 1.45 0.25
N VAL A 85 -10.58 0.71 -0.67
CA VAL A 85 -10.96 1.20 -2.01
C VAL A 85 -12.36 1.78 -1.94
N LYS A 86 -12.49 3.06 -2.26
CA LYS A 86 -13.76 3.79 -2.37
C LYS A 86 -14.07 4.09 -3.82
N ASP A 87 -15.21 4.73 -4.09
CA ASP A 87 -15.64 4.99 -5.48
C ASP A 87 -14.67 5.88 -6.25
N ASP A 88 -14.13 6.91 -5.63
CA ASP A 88 -13.30 7.93 -6.25
C ASP A 88 -11.86 8.01 -5.72
N LEU A 89 -11.56 7.29 -4.65
CA LEU A 89 -10.23 7.32 -4.02
C LEU A 89 -9.90 6.02 -3.31
N VAL A 90 -8.63 5.88 -2.96
CA VAL A 90 -8.10 4.76 -2.18
C VAL A 90 -7.37 5.32 -0.97
N ASP A 91 -7.75 4.86 0.22
CA ASP A 91 -7.07 5.18 1.47
C ASP A 91 -6.17 4.02 1.89
N ILE A 92 -4.92 4.34 2.21
CA ILE A 92 -3.96 3.39 2.77
C ILE A 92 -3.60 3.86 4.16
N SER A 93 -3.82 3.02 5.16
CA SER A 93 -3.54 3.35 6.57
C SER A 93 -2.55 2.38 7.17
N CYS A 94 -1.63 2.90 7.97
CA CYS A 94 -0.70 2.08 8.73
C CYS A 94 -0.31 2.74 10.05
N THR A 95 0.05 1.91 11.01
CA THR A 95 0.55 2.34 12.32
C THR A 95 2.07 2.31 12.29
N LEU A 96 2.70 3.40 12.71
CA LEU A 96 4.16 3.54 12.70
C LEU A 96 4.79 3.32 14.08
N GLY A 97 3.99 3.42 15.15
CA GLY A 97 4.54 3.46 16.50
C GLY A 97 5.24 4.80 16.75
N ASP A 98 6.26 4.78 17.58
CA ASP A 98 7.02 5.98 17.88
C ASP A 98 8.03 6.27 16.77
N VAL A 99 8.05 7.51 16.29
CA VAL A 99 8.97 7.95 15.23
C VAL A 99 10.06 8.81 15.87
N PRO A 100 11.29 8.28 16.00
CA PRO A 100 12.38 9.02 16.62
C PRO A 100 12.82 10.18 15.73
N PRO A 101 13.45 11.24 16.34
CA PRO A 101 13.98 12.35 15.55
C PRO A 101 15.14 11.91 14.66
N HIS A 102 15.21 12.51 13.47
CA HIS A 102 16.34 12.41 12.54
C HIS A 102 16.68 11.00 12.05
N GLU A 103 15.78 10.05 12.21
CA GLU A 103 15.96 8.68 11.75
C GLU A 103 14.89 8.35 10.69
N PRO A 104 15.29 8.02 9.45
CA PRO A 104 14.31 7.64 8.42
C PRO A 104 13.68 6.29 8.74
N ILE A 105 12.36 6.23 8.61
CA ILE A 105 11.56 5.02 8.88
C ILE A 105 10.75 4.65 7.63
N ASN A 106 10.82 3.40 7.24
CA ASN A 106 9.94 2.86 6.20
C ASN A 106 8.50 2.79 6.73
N VAL A 107 7.59 3.39 5.99
CA VAL A 107 6.18 3.45 6.37
C VAL A 107 5.52 2.08 6.33
N PHE A 108 5.78 1.33 5.26
CA PHE A 108 5.17 0.02 5.06
C PHE A 108 6.15 -1.10 5.38
N SER A 109 5.80 -1.97 6.33
CA SER A 109 6.57 -3.20 6.59
C SER A 109 6.61 -4.07 5.34
N THR A 110 5.49 -4.16 4.64
CA THR A 110 5.38 -4.77 3.32
C THR A 110 4.92 -3.68 2.35
N PRO A 111 5.72 -3.36 1.31
CA PRO A 111 5.33 -2.32 0.35
C PRO A 111 4.01 -2.62 -0.35
N VAL A 112 3.26 -1.56 -0.62
CA VAL A 112 1.99 -1.67 -1.35
C VAL A 112 2.27 -2.03 -2.81
N ARG A 113 1.51 -2.96 -3.36
CA ARG A 113 1.61 -3.36 -4.76
C ARG A 113 0.72 -2.48 -5.61
N ILE A 114 1.30 -1.80 -6.59
CA ILE A 114 0.55 -0.98 -7.55
C ILE A 114 0.87 -1.42 -8.97
N CYS A 115 -0.12 -1.30 -9.84
CA CYS A 115 0.05 -1.54 -11.26
C CYS A 115 -0.46 -0.32 -12.02
N VAL A 116 0.36 0.21 -12.91
CA VAL A 116 0.07 1.43 -13.66
C VAL A 116 -0.02 1.09 -15.14
N GLY A 117 -1.15 1.46 -15.76
CA GLY A 117 -1.32 1.31 -17.21
C GLY A 117 -0.45 2.28 -17.99
N SER A 118 -0.21 1.94 -19.26
CA SER A 118 0.63 2.75 -20.17
C SER A 118 0.15 4.19 -20.34
N MET A 119 -1.14 4.44 -20.11
CA MET A 119 -1.72 5.79 -20.18
C MET A 119 -1.14 6.77 -19.17
N LEU A 120 -0.62 6.27 -18.04
CA LEU A 120 -0.04 7.11 -16.99
C LEU A 120 1.48 7.21 -17.06
N LYS A 121 2.12 6.55 -18.02
CA LYS A 121 3.57 6.65 -18.21
C LYS A 121 3.99 8.10 -18.47
N GLY A 122 4.98 8.56 -17.69
CA GLY A 122 5.46 9.94 -17.78
C GLY A 122 4.56 10.97 -17.12
N ARG A 123 3.45 10.56 -16.51
CA ARG A 123 2.54 11.45 -15.81
C ARG A 123 2.78 11.41 -14.31
N LYS A 124 2.43 12.49 -13.64
CA LYS A 124 2.50 12.61 -12.19
C LYS A 124 1.10 12.41 -11.60
N VAL A 125 1.03 11.61 -10.54
CA VAL A 125 -0.20 11.41 -9.76
C VAL A 125 0.02 12.01 -8.38
N GLY A 126 -0.86 12.93 -7.97
CA GLY A 126 -0.83 13.53 -6.65
C GLY A 126 -1.40 12.58 -5.60
N ILE A 127 -0.71 12.44 -4.48
CA ILE A 127 -1.19 11.71 -3.32
C ILE A 127 -1.18 12.64 -2.11
N ARG A 128 -2.16 12.47 -1.23
CA ARG A 128 -2.26 13.24 0.01
C ARG A 128 -1.91 12.35 1.19
N TYR A 129 -1.29 12.93 2.21
CA TYR A 129 -1.02 12.20 3.43
C TYR A 129 -1.45 12.98 4.65
N SER A 130 -1.79 12.26 5.70
CA SER A 130 -2.04 12.80 7.05
C SER A 130 -1.31 11.95 8.06
N LEU A 131 -0.41 12.56 8.81
CA LEU A 131 0.32 11.90 9.88
C LEU A 131 -0.26 12.34 11.22
N PHE A 132 -0.67 11.38 12.02
CA PHE A 132 -1.22 11.58 13.36
C PHE A 132 -0.21 11.12 14.40
N GLY A 133 -0.18 11.78 15.52
CA GLY A 133 0.62 11.39 16.66
C GLY A 133 -0.06 11.81 17.95
N ARG A 134 0.11 11.04 19.02
CA ARG A 134 -0.51 11.34 20.31
C ARG A 134 -0.08 12.69 20.85
N ASN A 135 1.16 13.08 20.64
CA ASN A 135 1.73 14.36 21.10
C ASN A 135 1.64 15.48 20.05
N LEU A 136 1.01 15.23 18.90
CA LEU A 136 0.77 16.28 17.91
C LEU A 136 -0.59 16.94 18.14
N ARG A 137 -0.62 18.25 18.22
CA ARG A 137 -1.86 19.01 18.36
C ARG A 137 -2.74 18.95 17.12
N LYS A 138 -2.10 18.93 15.96
CA LYS A 138 -2.74 18.84 14.65
C LYS A 138 -2.04 17.79 13.81
N PRO A 139 -2.78 17.06 12.94
CA PRO A 139 -2.12 16.15 12.00
C PRO A 139 -1.19 16.92 11.08
N ALA A 140 -0.04 16.33 10.78
CA ALA A 140 0.83 16.84 9.72
C ALA A 140 0.27 16.36 8.39
N LYS A 141 -0.10 17.30 7.51
CA LYS A 141 -0.70 17.01 6.21
C LYS A 141 0.16 17.55 5.09
N GLY A 142 0.14 16.86 3.98
CA GLY A 142 0.85 17.32 2.80
C GLY A 142 0.44 16.55 1.56
N GLU A 143 1.12 16.88 0.49
CA GLU A 143 0.91 16.27 -0.82
C GLU A 143 2.25 15.81 -1.38
N LEU A 144 2.25 14.61 -1.97
CA LEU A 144 3.38 14.06 -2.70
C LEU A 144 2.94 13.79 -4.13
N ARG A 145 3.88 13.67 -5.03
CA ARG A 145 3.62 13.33 -6.42
C ARG A 145 4.39 12.07 -6.80
N LEU A 146 3.67 11.12 -7.36
CA LEU A 146 4.25 9.91 -7.93
C LEU A 146 4.47 10.15 -9.42
N LEU A 147 5.68 9.90 -9.89
CA LEU A 147 6.02 9.94 -11.31
C LEU A 147 6.14 8.51 -11.84
N PHE A 148 5.41 8.23 -12.89
CA PHE A 148 5.41 6.91 -13.53
C PHE A 148 6.15 6.90 -14.87
#